data_f7bfb908a015a1d6b208077369843c60
#
_entry.id   f7bfb908a015a1d6b208077369843c60
#
_cell.length_a   1.000
_cell.length_b   1.000
_cell.length_c   1.000
_cell.angle_alpha   90.00
_cell.angle_beta   90.00
_cell.angle_gamma   90.00
#
_symmetry.space_group_name_H-M   'P 1'
#
loop_
_entity.id
_entity.type
_entity.pdbx_description
1 polymer ?
#
loop_
_entity_poly.entity_id
_entity_poly.type
_entity_poly.pdbx_seq_one_letter_code
_entity_poly.pdbx_strand_id
1 'polypeptide(L)'
;LALLGILLMNIPYMGLPEPSFDNPTLNYEMGTINEKVWWYVNWIPEGTQRAIFSMLFGAGIILFVARLEKRTEGIWPAEYFIRRQLWLLVFGLVNAFILLWPGDILFQYSIIGVVAFVFRRLPVKGLLIAAAVCLLLMTTRENIDLHRQKDKIYKGEMAAKIDTTKVKLTDLQQEQLEAMTGMKEKSDTSGLRNEMRKNLQKATGSYSTLYEYMSNISVKLEFYYTYYGIWDILLFMLLGMAFFKSGILTGQAPAKLYWVLFIVGMGSGLLLTWYRLQFMVDHQFNQFNIAKDKQFEFYEISRTLRSLGLFGLIMLLYKSGWFKWLFALMRPVGQMAFTNYLMQSLMCGLFFFGVGLGMMGKLQRYEIYYVVAAVWVIEIIWSHLWLRFFRFGPLEWCWRSLTYWKKQPMRKANTKEVLSV
;
A
#
# COMPACT_ATOMS: atom_id res chain seq x y z
N LEU A 1 -4.87 -13.44 3.29
CA LEU A 1 -4.00 -13.35 2.10
C LEU A 1 -3.55 -11.91 1.86
N ALA A 2 -4.47 -10.93 1.71
CA ALA A 2 -4.08 -9.53 1.44
C ALA A 2 -3.11 -8.94 2.48
N LEU A 3 -3.33 -9.20 3.77
CA LEU A 3 -2.44 -8.75 4.84
C LEU A 3 -1.00 -9.28 4.68
N LEU A 4 -0.86 -10.57 4.39
CA LEU A 4 0.45 -11.18 4.15
C LEU A 4 1.14 -10.55 2.93
N GLY A 5 0.36 -10.29 1.87
CA GLY A 5 0.87 -9.62 0.69
C GLY A 5 1.29 -8.15 0.94
N ILE A 6 0.71 -7.46 1.93
CA ILE A 6 1.16 -6.12 2.33
C ILE A 6 2.59 -6.17 2.88
N LEU A 7 2.93 -7.14 3.73
CA LEU A 7 4.30 -7.29 4.22
C LEU A 7 5.31 -7.55 3.08
N LEU A 8 4.93 -8.41 2.13
CA LEU A 8 5.77 -8.70 0.96
C LEU A 8 6.13 -7.44 0.17
N MET A 9 5.22 -6.44 0.15
CA MET A 9 5.45 -5.16 -0.51
C MET A 9 6.16 -4.13 0.37
N ASN A 10 6.00 -4.23 1.68
CA ASN A 10 6.59 -3.27 2.62
C ASN A 10 8.04 -3.62 3.00
N ILE A 11 8.43 -4.89 2.90
CA ILE A 11 9.73 -5.35 3.37
C ILE A 11 10.93 -4.67 2.68
N PRO A 12 10.90 -4.32 1.36
CA PRO A 12 11.99 -3.57 0.75
C PRO A 12 12.23 -2.21 1.41
N TYR A 13 11.17 -1.51 1.80
CA TYR A 13 11.26 -0.20 2.48
C TYR A 13 11.79 -0.29 3.91
N MET A 14 11.71 -1.47 4.54
CA MET A 14 12.26 -1.72 5.87
C MET A 14 13.69 -2.29 5.82
N GLY A 15 13.96 -3.13 4.82
CA GLY A 15 15.21 -3.88 4.72
C GLY A 15 16.30 -3.24 3.87
N LEU A 16 15.91 -2.36 2.94
CA LEU A 16 16.84 -1.69 2.03
C LEU A 16 16.82 -0.18 2.27
N PRO A 17 17.99 0.49 2.23
CA PRO A 17 18.04 1.94 2.43
C PRO A 17 17.47 2.70 1.22
N GLU A 18 16.73 3.78 1.49
CA GLU A 18 16.25 4.69 0.45
C GLU A 18 17.45 5.39 -0.27
N PRO A 19 17.46 5.49 -1.59
CA PRO A 19 16.42 5.09 -2.57
C PRO A 19 16.64 3.71 -3.23
N SER A 20 17.45 2.83 -2.66
CA SER A 20 17.82 1.55 -3.32
C SER A 20 16.69 0.53 -3.42
N PHE A 21 15.62 0.67 -2.62
CA PHE A 21 14.49 -0.26 -2.72
C PHE A 21 13.79 -0.19 -4.10
N ASP A 22 13.70 0.99 -4.72
CA ASP A 22 13.12 1.17 -6.06
C ASP A 22 14.13 1.13 -7.20
N ASN A 23 15.43 1.33 -6.88
CA ASN A 23 16.49 1.41 -7.87
C ASN A 23 17.60 0.36 -7.63
N PRO A 24 17.55 -0.80 -8.30
CA PRO A 24 18.53 -1.87 -8.12
C PRO A 24 19.94 -1.53 -8.62
N THR A 25 20.13 -0.49 -9.45
CA THR A 25 21.46 -0.09 -9.93
C THR A 25 22.33 0.49 -8.82
N LEU A 26 21.71 1.01 -7.73
CA LEU A 26 22.45 1.64 -6.64
C LEU A 26 23.27 0.63 -5.82
N ASN A 27 22.78 -0.60 -5.69
CA ASN A 27 23.44 -1.71 -5.00
C ASN A 27 24.14 -2.68 -5.96
N TYR A 28 24.36 -2.30 -7.22
CA TYR A 28 24.97 -3.17 -8.23
C TYR A 28 24.23 -4.50 -8.45
N GLU A 29 22.90 -4.47 -8.37
CA GLU A 29 22.06 -5.68 -8.42
C GLU A 29 21.77 -6.14 -9.87
N MET A 30 22.09 -5.33 -10.89
CA MET A 30 21.82 -5.64 -12.29
C MET A 30 22.60 -6.89 -12.74
N GLY A 31 21.92 -7.76 -13.49
CA GLY A 31 22.45 -9.07 -13.92
C GLY A 31 22.45 -10.16 -12.83
N THR A 32 22.00 -9.86 -11.60
CA THR A 32 22.01 -10.79 -10.47
C THR A 32 20.62 -11.36 -10.15
N ILE A 33 20.55 -12.26 -9.17
CA ILE A 33 19.27 -12.76 -8.61
C ILE A 33 18.45 -11.62 -8.02
N ASN A 34 19.08 -10.56 -7.47
CA ASN A 34 18.40 -9.44 -6.86
C ASN A 34 17.61 -8.61 -7.87
N GLU A 35 18.13 -8.40 -9.09
CA GLU A 35 17.38 -7.79 -10.19
C GLU A 35 16.15 -8.62 -10.54
N LYS A 36 16.29 -9.93 -10.66
CA LYS A 36 15.15 -10.81 -10.96
C LYS A 36 14.07 -10.72 -9.89
N VAL A 37 14.46 -10.70 -8.60
CA VAL A 37 13.52 -10.53 -7.49
C VAL A 37 12.85 -9.17 -7.55
N TRP A 38 13.61 -8.07 -7.76
CA TRP A 38 13.04 -6.75 -7.96
C TRP A 38 12.01 -6.76 -9.09
N TRP A 39 12.36 -7.37 -10.23
CA TRP A 39 11.54 -7.41 -11.42
C TRP A 39 10.22 -8.16 -11.16
N TYR A 40 10.26 -9.39 -10.62
CA TYR A 40 9.07 -10.19 -10.36
C TYR A 40 8.15 -9.58 -9.30
N VAL A 41 8.71 -8.99 -8.25
CA VAL A 41 7.95 -8.34 -7.19
C VAL A 41 7.22 -7.10 -7.72
N ASN A 42 7.86 -6.29 -8.56
CA ASN A 42 7.23 -5.13 -9.17
C ASN A 42 6.28 -5.51 -10.33
N TRP A 43 6.51 -6.62 -11.00
CA TRP A 43 5.67 -7.08 -12.11
C TRP A 43 4.34 -7.67 -11.64
N ILE A 44 4.35 -8.53 -10.63
CA ILE A 44 3.16 -9.32 -10.24
C ILE A 44 2.41 -8.70 -9.07
N PRO A 45 2.93 -8.68 -7.81
CA PRO A 45 2.15 -8.29 -6.64
C PRO A 45 2.13 -6.79 -6.35
N GLU A 46 3.08 -6.00 -6.88
CA GLU A 46 3.22 -4.60 -6.52
C GLU A 46 1.90 -3.81 -6.66
N GLY A 47 1.49 -3.11 -5.60
CA GLY A 47 0.27 -2.31 -5.52
C GLY A 47 -1.04 -3.10 -5.42
N THR A 48 -1.07 -4.39 -5.83
CA THR A 48 -2.31 -5.19 -5.89
C THR A 48 -2.82 -5.60 -4.50
N GLN A 49 -1.92 -5.84 -3.56
CA GLN A 49 -2.29 -6.30 -2.21
C GLN A 49 -3.00 -5.19 -1.43
N ARG A 50 -2.50 -3.96 -1.52
CA ARG A 50 -3.14 -2.77 -0.94
C ARG A 50 -4.52 -2.53 -1.57
N ALA A 51 -4.64 -2.71 -2.88
CA ALA A 51 -5.90 -2.57 -3.60
C ALA A 51 -6.96 -3.56 -3.11
N ILE A 52 -6.61 -4.86 -2.99
CA ILE A 52 -7.53 -5.88 -2.45
C ILE A 52 -7.90 -5.56 -1.00
N PHE A 53 -6.95 -5.11 -0.19
CA PHE A 53 -7.22 -4.72 1.19
C PHE A 53 -8.19 -3.53 1.26
N SER A 54 -8.03 -2.52 0.40
CA SER A 54 -8.95 -1.39 0.25
C SER A 54 -10.35 -1.84 -0.17
N MET A 55 -10.45 -2.81 -1.09
CA MET A 55 -11.76 -3.39 -1.49
C MET A 55 -12.44 -4.08 -0.29
N LEU A 56 -11.70 -4.85 0.48
CA LEU A 56 -12.24 -5.50 1.69
C LEU A 56 -12.67 -4.49 2.74
N PHE A 57 -11.92 -3.40 2.90
CA PHE A 57 -12.27 -2.32 3.82
C PHE A 57 -13.56 -1.62 3.38
N GLY A 58 -13.71 -1.28 2.09
CA GLY A 58 -14.94 -0.71 1.53
C GLY A 58 -16.16 -1.61 1.72
N ALA A 59 -16.03 -2.91 1.45
CA ALA A 59 -17.07 -3.90 1.74
C ALA A 59 -17.40 -3.96 3.24
N GLY A 60 -16.36 -3.84 4.09
CA GLY A 60 -16.48 -3.79 5.54
C GLY A 60 -17.30 -2.61 6.03
N ILE A 61 -17.23 -1.44 5.37
CA ILE A 61 -18.08 -0.27 5.69
C ILE A 61 -19.55 -0.63 5.52
N ILE A 62 -19.93 -1.18 4.36
CA ILE A 62 -21.32 -1.59 4.09
C ILE A 62 -21.80 -2.60 5.13
N LEU A 63 -21.00 -3.64 5.37
CA LEU A 63 -21.36 -4.72 6.30
C LEU A 63 -21.51 -4.23 7.74
N PHE A 64 -20.62 -3.35 8.19
CA PHE A 64 -20.62 -2.81 9.54
C PHE A 64 -21.84 -1.91 9.77
N VAL A 65 -22.09 -0.98 8.85
CA VAL A 65 -23.20 -0.03 8.97
C VAL A 65 -24.55 -0.74 8.86
N ALA A 66 -24.72 -1.66 7.91
CA ALA A 66 -25.96 -2.43 7.75
C ALA A 66 -26.29 -3.28 8.99
N ARG A 67 -25.29 -3.77 9.73
CA ARG A 67 -25.50 -4.48 11.00
C ARG A 67 -25.95 -3.54 12.12
N LEU A 68 -25.43 -2.31 12.15
CA LEU A 68 -25.81 -1.32 13.14
C LEU A 68 -27.22 -0.77 12.87
N GLU A 69 -27.54 -0.44 11.62
CA GLU A 69 -28.88 0.03 11.22
C GLU A 69 -30.01 -0.96 11.58
N LYS A 70 -29.68 -2.28 11.69
CA LYS A 70 -30.63 -3.29 12.19
C LYS A 70 -30.80 -3.31 13.70
N ARG A 71 -29.94 -2.66 14.48
CA ARG A 71 -29.87 -2.76 15.94
C ARG A 71 -30.07 -1.42 16.64
N THR A 72 -29.87 -0.33 15.93
CA THR A 72 -29.91 1.03 16.46
C THR A 72 -30.60 1.94 15.46
N GLU A 73 -31.35 2.92 15.99
CA GLU A 73 -32.07 3.90 15.18
C GLU A 73 -31.36 5.26 15.18
N GLY A 74 -31.79 6.14 14.28
CA GLY A 74 -31.29 7.51 14.20
C GLY A 74 -29.82 7.61 13.74
N ILE A 75 -29.04 8.44 14.44
CA ILE A 75 -27.66 8.77 14.06
C ILE A 75 -26.62 7.77 14.57
N TRP A 76 -26.98 6.86 15.48
CA TRP A 76 -26.05 5.94 16.15
C TRP A 76 -25.18 5.10 15.20
N PRO A 77 -25.69 4.56 14.07
CA PRO A 77 -24.85 3.83 13.13
C PRO A 77 -23.70 4.65 12.56
N ALA A 78 -23.96 5.93 12.24
CA ALA A 78 -22.94 6.85 11.74
C ALA A 78 -21.95 7.23 12.85
N GLU A 79 -22.43 7.50 14.06
CA GLU A 79 -21.58 7.84 15.21
C GLU A 79 -20.61 6.70 15.56
N TYR A 80 -21.08 5.46 15.66
CA TYR A 80 -20.20 4.31 15.89
C TYR A 80 -19.20 4.11 14.76
N PHE A 81 -19.61 4.38 13.51
CA PHE A 81 -18.70 4.30 12.38
C PHE A 81 -17.61 5.38 12.47
N ILE A 82 -17.97 6.65 12.69
CA ILE A 82 -17.00 7.75 12.81
C ILE A 82 -16.05 7.50 13.99
N ARG A 83 -16.57 7.10 15.17
CA ARG A 83 -15.75 6.74 16.33
C ARG A 83 -14.77 5.62 16.02
N ARG A 84 -15.19 4.63 15.25
CA ARG A 84 -14.33 3.55 14.77
C ARG A 84 -13.19 4.07 13.87
N GLN A 85 -13.48 5.05 12.99
CA GLN A 85 -12.47 5.68 12.14
C GLN A 85 -11.50 6.55 12.94
N LEU A 86 -11.99 7.33 13.91
CA LEU A 86 -11.13 8.15 14.77
C LEU A 86 -10.13 7.31 15.56
N TRP A 87 -10.55 6.17 16.12
CA TRP A 87 -9.62 5.26 16.78
C TRP A 87 -8.65 4.61 15.81
N LEU A 88 -9.09 4.30 14.59
CA LEU A 88 -8.18 3.80 13.54
C LEU A 88 -7.10 4.83 13.18
N LEU A 89 -7.47 6.11 13.12
CA LEU A 89 -6.53 7.23 12.92
C LEU A 89 -5.49 7.27 14.04
N VAL A 90 -5.92 7.18 15.31
CA VAL A 90 -5.00 7.15 16.46
C VAL A 90 -4.02 5.99 16.35
N PHE A 91 -4.50 4.78 16.01
CA PHE A 91 -3.62 3.63 15.81
C PHE A 91 -2.67 3.81 14.63
N GLY A 92 -3.08 4.48 13.56
CA GLY A 92 -2.22 4.85 12.44
C GLY A 92 -1.10 5.80 12.88
N LEU A 93 -1.45 6.84 13.66
CA LEU A 93 -0.44 7.74 14.25
C LEU A 93 0.55 7.01 15.17
N VAL A 94 0.07 6.06 15.97
CA VAL A 94 0.94 5.21 16.80
C VAL A 94 1.89 4.39 15.91
N ASN A 95 1.39 3.79 14.81
CA ASN A 95 2.21 3.02 13.89
C ASN A 95 3.27 3.89 13.19
N ALA A 96 2.88 5.06 12.70
CA ALA A 96 3.76 5.96 11.96
C ALA A 96 4.81 6.64 12.85
N PHE A 97 4.46 7.07 14.08
CA PHE A 97 5.31 7.91 14.92
C PHE A 97 5.89 7.23 16.16
N ILE A 98 5.34 6.09 16.59
CA ILE A 98 5.86 5.33 17.74
C ILE A 98 6.54 4.04 17.25
N LEU A 99 5.87 3.27 16.37
CA LEU A 99 6.48 2.10 15.75
C LEU A 99 7.40 2.44 14.58
N LEU A 100 7.44 3.71 14.19
CA LEU A 100 8.31 4.30 13.16
C LEU A 100 8.15 3.64 11.79
N TRP A 101 6.91 3.29 11.44
CA TRP A 101 6.58 2.79 10.13
C TRP A 101 5.89 3.87 9.27
N PRO A 102 6.62 4.58 8.39
CA PRO A 102 6.08 5.67 7.59
C PRO A 102 5.12 5.20 6.49
N GLY A 103 5.12 3.91 6.15
CA GLY A 103 4.18 3.31 5.19
C GLY A 103 2.85 2.89 5.81
N ASP A 104 2.38 3.57 6.89
CA ASP A 104 1.11 3.23 7.52
C ASP A 104 -0.09 3.45 6.60
N ILE A 105 -1.00 2.47 6.58
CA ILE A 105 -2.25 2.56 5.82
C ILE A 105 -3.45 2.92 6.69
N LEU A 106 -3.35 2.77 8.02
CA LEU A 106 -4.49 2.94 8.94
C LEU A 106 -4.92 4.40 9.00
N PHE A 107 -3.95 5.32 9.04
CA PHE A 107 -4.20 6.76 9.02
C PHE A 107 -4.98 7.14 7.75
N GLN A 108 -4.45 6.74 6.58
CA GLN A 108 -5.09 7.01 5.29
C GLN A 108 -6.49 6.38 5.20
N TYR A 109 -6.64 5.13 5.64
CA TYR A 109 -7.92 4.42 5.61
C TYR A 109 -8.95 5.01 6.57
N SER A 110 -8.51 5.61 7.67
CA SER A 110 -9.41 6.28 8.60
C SER A 110 -10.09 7.50 7.96
N ILE A 111 -9.31 8.35 7.29
CA ILE A 111 -9.78 9.57 6.63
C ILE A 111 -10.62 9.22 5.39
N ILE A 112 -10.04 8.39 4.50
CA ILE A 112 -10.70 8.04 3.24
C ILE A 112 -11.91 7.14 3.48
N GLY A 113 -11.91 6.35 4.56
CA GLY A 113 -13.07 5.58 4.99
C GLY A 113 -14.26 6.46 5.36
N VAL A 114 -14.03 7.63 5.98
CA VAL A 114 -15.10 8.62 6.23
C VAL A 114 -15.64 9.18 4.93
N VAL A 115 -14.78 9.49 3.96
CA VAL A 115 -15.21 9.92 2.62
C VAL A 115 -16.00 8.81 1.93
N ALA A 116 -15.50 7.57 1.93
CA ALA A 116 -16.15 6.42 1.34
C ALA A 116 -17.55 6.14 1.97
N PHE A 117 -17.72 6.41 3.25
CA PHE A 117 -19.00 6.23 3.95
C PHE A 117 -20.15 7.02 3.30
N VAL A 118 -19.89 8.20 2.73
CA VAL A 118 -20.91 9.01 2.05
C VAL A 118 -21.53 8.23 0.88
N PHE A 119 -20.74 7.45 0.17
CA PHE A 119 -21.14 6.68 -1.00
C PHE A 119 -21.88 5.37 -0.69
N ARG A 120 -21.98 4.97 0.58
CA ARG A 120 -22.53 3.66 0.99
C ARG A 120 -23.95 3.38 0.51
N ARG A 121 -24.76 4.41 0.31
CA ARG A 121 -26.17 4.27 -0.16
C ARG A 121 -26.30 4.21 -1.66
N LEU A 122 -25.27 4.55 -2.44
CA LEU A 122 -25.33 4.51 -3.89
C LEU A 122 -25.63 3.08 -4.41
N PRO A 123 -26.39 2.95 -5.50
CA PRO A 123 -26.55 1.67 -6.20
C PRO A 123 -25.22 1.21 -6.80
N VAL A 124 -25.15 -0.08 -7.14
CA VAL A 124 -23.92 -0.69 -7.73
C VAL A 124 -23.39 0.11 -8.90
N LYS A 125 -24.27 0.52 -9.83
CA LYS A 125 -23.90 1.33 -11.01
C LYS A 125 -23.27 2.67 -10.59
N GLY A 126 -23.83 3.36 -9.60
CA GLY A 126 -23.28 4.62 -9.09
C GLY A 126 -21.90 4.45 -8.45
N LEU A 127 -21.69 3.38 -7.70
CA LEU A 127 -20.39 3.05 -7.10
C LEU A 127 -19.33 2.76 -8.17
N LEU A 128 -19.69 2.00 -9.23
CA LEU A 128 -18.79 1.71 -10.34
C LEU A 128 -18.43 2.95 -11.14
N ILE A 129 -19.39 3.85 -11.37
CA ILE A 129 -19.14 5.16 -12.05
C ILE A 129 -18.20 6.00 -11.18
N ALA A 130 -18.46 6.12 -9.87
CA ALA A 130 -17.60 6.87 -8.97
C ALA A 130 -16.17 6.28 -8.91
N ALA A 131 -16.04 4.95 -8.90
CA ALA A 131 -14.75 4.29 -9.00
C ALA A 131 -14.02 4.59 -10.31
N ALA A 132 -14.73 4.56 -11.46
CA ALA A 132 -14.16 4.90 -12.76
C ALA A 132 -13.72 6.38 -12.82
N VAL A 133 -14.45 7.28 -12.20
CA VAL A 133 -14.07 8.70 -12.06
C VAL A 133 -12.78 8.83 -11.23
N CYS A 134 -12.65 8.10 -10.10
CA CYS A 134 -11.42 8.09 -9.31
C CYS A 134 -10.22 7.62 -10.14
N LEU A 135 -10.37 6.55 -10.93
CA LEU A 135 -9.32 6.05 -11.82
C LEU A 135 -8.93 7.10 -12.88
N LEU A 136 -9.91 7.73 -13.49
CA LEU A 136 -9.67 8.79 -14.48
C LEU A 136 -8.91 9.96 -13.86
N LEU A 137 -9.33 10.43 -12.68
CA LEU A 137 -8.68 11.54 -11.98
C LEU A 137 -7.22 11.22 -11.63
N MET A 138 -6.94 10.00 -11.14
CA MET A 138 -5.56 9.58 -10.83
C MET A 138 -4.70 9.50 -12.08
N THR A 139 -5.17 8.81 -13.11
CA THR A 139 -4.43 8.67 -14.38
C THR A 139 -4.17 10.02 -15.03
N THR A 140 -5.17 10.90 -15.04
CA THR A 140 -5.02 12.27 -15.59
C THR A 140 -3.98 13.04 -14.82
N ARG A 141 -4.00 12.97 -13.49
CA ARG A 141 -3.07 13.68 -12.63
C ARG A 141 -1.63 13.19 -12.82
N GLU A 142 -1.39 11.86 -12.82
CA GLU A 142 -0.07 11.29 -13.08
C GLU A 142 0.51 11.79 -14.41
N ASN A 143 -0.33 11.87 -15.42
CA ASN A 143 0.09 12.35 -16.73
C ASN A 143 0.30 13.87 -16.79
N ILE A 144 -0.48 14.67 -16.05
CA ILE A 144 -0.21 16.10 -15.86
C ILE A 144 1.15 16.30 -15.18
N ASP A 145 1.45 15.55 -14.14
CA ASP A 145 2.72 15.64 -13.43
C ASP A 145 3.91 15.22 -14.33
N LEU A 146 3.74 14.18 -15.14
CA LEU A 146 4.71 13.81 -16.17
C LEU A 146 4.94 14.94 -17.19
N HIS A 147 3.88 15.53 -17.71
CA HIS A 147 3.98 16.64 -18.67
C HIS A 147 4.65 17.88 -18.06
N ARG A 148 4.34 18.20 -16.79
CA ARG A 148 5.03 19.29 -16.06
C ARG A 148 6.54 19.04 -15.92
N GLN A 149 6.95 17.79 -15.66
CA GLN A 149 8.37 17.45 -15.60
C GLN A 149 9.02 17.58 -16.97
N LYS A 150 8.38 17.13 -18.04
CA LYS A 150 8.86 17.31 -19.42
C LYS A 150 9.00 18.78 -19.81
N ASP A 151 8.01 19.60 -19.47
CA ASP A 151 8.04 21.04 -19.76
C ASP A 151 9.22 21.73 -19.05
N LYS A 152 9.48 21.37 -17.78
CA LYS A 152 10.67 21.86 -17.06
C LYS A 152 11.97 21.46 -17.73
N ILE A 153 12.09 20.19 -18.16
CA ILE A 153 13.27 19.70 -18.86
C ILE A 153 13.44 20.44 -20.20
N TYR A 154 12.38 20.53 -21.01
CA TYR A 154 12.41 21.21 -22.30
C TYR A 154 12.81 22.68 -22.18
N LYS A 155 12.21 23.43 -21.26
CA LYS A 155 12.53 24.85 -21.02
C LYS A 155 13.98 25.03 -20.55
N GLY A 156 14.46 24.17 -19.68
CA GLY A 156 15.87 24.18 -19.22
C GLY A 156 16.84 23.85 -20.36
N GLU A 157 16.54 22.87 -21.22
CA GLU A 157 17.34 22.56 -22.40
C GLU A 157 17.40 23.71 -23.41
N MET A 158 16.30 24.45 -23.57
CA MET A 158 16.26 25.64 -24.42
C MET A 158 17.12 26.77 -23.82
N ALA A 159 17.03 26.99 -22.51
CA ALA A 159 17.87 27.97 -21.83
C ALA A 159 19.38 27.60 -21.90
N ALA A 160 19.71 26.34 -21.79
CA ALA A 160 21.09 25.84 -21.89
C ALA A 160 21.72 26.02 -23.28
N LYS A 161 20.92 26.17 -24.35
CA LYS A 161 21.40 26.39 -25.73
C LYS A 161 21.75 27.84 -26.02
N ILE A 162 21.41 28.77 -25.12
CA ILE A 162 21.70 30.19 -25.32
C ILE A 162 23.19 30.44 -25.11
N ASP A 163 23.83 31.08 -26.08
CA ASP A 163 25.23 31.45 -26.01
C ASP A 163 25.41 32.59 -24.97
N THR A 164 25.76 32.23 -23.77
CA THR A 164 25.97 33.19 -22.65
C THR A 164 27.15 34.12 -22.82
N THR A 165 27.99 33.87 -23.81
CA THR A 165 29.07 34.80 -24.15
C THR A 165 28.57 36.01 -24.94
N LYS A 166 27.42 35.87 -25.60
CA LYS A 166 26.80 36.93 -26.43
C LYS A 166 25.59 37.58 -25.80
N VAL A 167 24.79 36.80 -25.04
CA VAL A 167 23.52 37.27 -24.45
C VAL A 167 23.42 36.76 -23.02
N LYS A 168 23.16 37.67 -22.08
CA LYS A 168 22.91 37.30 -20.69
C LYS A 168 21.54 36.65 -20.56
N LEU A 169 21.45 35.54 -19.84
CA LEU A 169 20.17 34.89 -19.53
C LEU A 169 19.26 35.84 -18.76
N THR A 170 17.97 35.80 -19.06
CA THR A 170 16.95 36.42 -18.20
C THR A 170 16.79 35.63 -16.92
N ASP A 171 16.25 36.26 -15.86
CA ASP A 171 16.02 35.61 -14.57
C ASP A 171 15.14 34.35 -14.72
N LEU A 172 14.12 34.41 -15.59
CA LEU A 172 13.27 33.25 -15.89
C LEU A 172 14.04 32.11 -16.57
N GLN A 173 14.95 32.42 -17.50
CA GLN A 173 15.78 31.41 -18.18
C GLN A 173 16.78 30.79 -17.21
N GLN A 174 17.32 31.57 -16.29
CA GLN A 174 18.19 31.07 -15.24
C GLN A 174 17.44 30.13 -14.31
N GLU A 175 16.24 30.49 -13.82
CA GLU A 175 15.39 29.63 -13.01
C GLU A 175 15.05 28.31 -13.72
N GLN A 176 14.73 28.36 -15.02
CA GLN A 176 14.45 27.16 -15.82
C GLN A 176 15.66 26.26 -15.95
N LEU A 177 16.84 26.81 -16.15
CA LEU A 177 18.08 26.07 -16.24
C LEU A 177 18.44 25.42 -14.89
N GLU A 178 18.31 26.16 -13.78
CA GLU A 178 18.54 25.66 -12.43
C GLU A 178 17.56 24.52 -12.07
N ALA A 179 16.26 24.68 -12.42
CA ALA A 179 15.25 23.66 -12.18
C ALA A 179 15.57 22.34 -12.93
N MET A 180 16.00 22.43 -14.19
CA MET A 180 16.41 21.26 -14.98
C MET A 180 17.70 20.63 -14.41
N THR A 181 18.70 21.46 -14.10
CA THR A 181 19.98 20.99 -13.54
C THR A 181 19.76 20.28 -12.21
N GLY A 182 18.93 20.84 -11.33
CA GLY A 182 18.56 20.20 -10.07
C GLY A 182 17.83 18.85 -10.25
N MET A 183 17.01 18.70 -11.29
CA MET A 183 16.40 17.40 -11.63
C MET A 183 17.47 16.39 -12.10
N LYS A 184 18.43 16.83 -12.90
CA LYS A 184 19.53 16.00 -13.40
C LYS A 184 20.46 15.56 -12.27
N GLU A 185 20.82 16.46 -11.37
CA GLU A 185 21.65 16.17 -10.19
C GLU A 185 20.96 15.17 -9.23
N LYS A 186 19.66 15.34 -8.99
CA LYS A 186 18.87 14.38 -8.19
C LYS A 186 18.75 13.00 -8.81
N SER A 187 18.99 12.87 -10.10
CA SER A 187 18.98 11.60 -10.83
C SER A 187 20.38 11.00 -11.00
N ASP A 188 21.42 11.69 -10.50
CA ASP A 188 22.80 11.20 -10.61
C ASP A 188 23.06 10.05 -9.63
N THR A 189 23.60 8.96 -10.15
CA THR A 189 23.85 7.72 -9.39
C THR A 189 24.81 7.93 -8.22
N SER A 190 25.80 8.80 -8.35
CA SER A 190 26.76 9.07 -7.28
C SER A 190 26.12 9.85 -6.13
N GLY A 191 25.29 10.85 -6.45
CA GLY A 191 24.47 11.58 -5.49
C GLY A 191 23.52 10.68 -4.73
N LEU A 192 22.77 9.84 -5.46
CA LEU A 192 21.82 8.87 -4.89
C LEU A 192 22.51 7.84 -3.97
N ARG A 193 23.72 7.36 -4.32
CA ARG A 193 24.49 6.47 -3.43
C ARG A 193 24.96 7.16 -2.16
N ASN A 194 25.31 8.42 -2.22
CA ASN A 194 25.65 9.19 -1.02
C ASN A 194 24.43 9.42 -0.13
N GLU A 195 23.29 9.71 -0.72
CA GLU A 195 22.01 9.80 0.00
C GLU A 195 21.64 8.47 0.66
N MET A 196 21.73 7.37 -0.06
CA MET A 196 21.51 6.01 0.45
C MET A 196 22.36 5.72 1.68
N ARG A 197 23.67 6.06 1.66
CA ARG A 197 24.57 5.87 2.81
C ARG A 197 24.13 6.70 4.02
N LYS A 198 23.77 7.97 3.81
CA LYS A 198 23.27 8.85 4.88
C LYS A 198 21.98 8.31 5.49
N ASN A 199 21.04 7.85 4.64
CA ASN A 199 19.77 7.29 5.09
C ASN A 199 19.99 5.99 5.88
N LEU A 200 20.91 5.12 5.42
CA LEU A 200 21.29 3.92 6.15
C LEU A 200 21.87 4.25 7.54
N GLN A 201 22.78 5.21 7.64
CA GLN A 201 23.35 5.65 8.92
C GLN A 201 22.28 6.18 9.88
N LYS A 202 21.29 6.93 9.37
CA LYS A 202 20.17 7.41 10.20
C LYS A 202 19.26 6.27 10.65
N ALA A 203 18.93 5.35 9.77
CA ALA A 203 18.04 4.22 10.06
C ALA A 203 18.65 3.20 11.03
N THR A 204 19.97 3.04 11.02
CA THR A 204 20.71 2.13 11.90
C THR A 204 21.34 2.83 13.12
N GLY A 205 21.08 4.12 13.29
CA GLY A 205 21.56 4.94 14.39
C GLY A 205 20.76 4.77 15.68
N SER A 206 20.94 5.72 16.60
CA SER A 206 20.17 5.77 17.87
C SER A 206 18.68 5.96 17.61
N TYR A 207 17.83 5.70 18.62
CA TYR A 207 16.38 5.95 18.51
C TYR A 207 16.07 7.41 18.14
N SER A 208 16.79 8.37 18.72
CA SER A 208 16.57 9.79 18.40
C SER A 208 16.85 10.10 16.93
N THR A 209 17.96 9.58 16.38
CA THR A 209 18.34 9.77 14.97
C THR A 209 17.33 9.08 14.03
N LEU A 210 16.93 7.86 14.38
CA LEU A 210 15.92 7.11 13.64
C LEU A 210 14.56 7.83 13.69
N TYR A 211 14.16 8.33 14.87
CA TYR A 211 12.89 9.04 15.04
C TYR A 211 12.86 10.31 14.18
N GLU A 212 13.91 11.13 14.20
CA GLU A 212 13.99 12.32 13.36
C GLU A 212 13.88 11.98 11.87
N TYR A 213 14.59 10.93 11.44
CA TYR A 213 14.56 10.47 10.04
C TYR A 213 13.17 9.97 9.64
N MET A 214 12.60 9.03 10.41
CA MET A 214 11.31 8.41 10.08
C MET A 214 10.12 9.34 10.27
N SER A 215 10.13 10.23 11.29
CA SER A 215 9.04 11.19 11.50
C SER A 215 8.92 12.19 10.36
N ASN A 216 10.03 12.67 9.79
CA ASN A 216 10.00 13.53 8.61
C ASN A 216 9.38 12.83 7.38
N ILE A 217 9.69 11.55 7.19
CA ILE A 217 9.06 10.75 6.12
C ILE A 217 7.59 10.52 6.43
N SER A 218 7.24 10.17 7.68
CA SER A 218 5.85 9.93 8.10
C SER A 218 4.97 11.17 7.91
N VAL A 219 5.43 12.35 8.32
CA VAL A 219 4.68 13.60 8.09
C VAL A 219 4.38 13.78 6.61
N LYS A 220 5.38 13.58 5.76
CA LYS A 220 5.22 13.72 4.31
C LYS A 220 4.25 12.68 3.74
N LEU A 221 4.38 11.41 4.13
CA LEU A 221 3.54 10.32 3.61
C LEU A 221 2.11 10.39 4.17
N GLU A 222 1.93 10.64 5.48
CA GLU A 222 0.61 10.65 6.10
C GLU A 222 -0.20 11.89 5.72
N PHE A 223 0.38 13.08 5.67
CA PHE A 223 -0.38 14.29 5.40
C PHE A 223 -0.37 14.66 3.91
N TYR A 224 0.78 14.75 3.28
CA TYR A 224 0.87 15.17 1.89
C TYR A 224 0.38 14.09 0.93
N TYR A 225 0.92 12.85 1.04
CA TYR A 225 0.54 11.78 0.12
C TYR A 225 -0.87 11.22 0.37
N THR A 226 -1.45 11.36 1.58
CA THR A 226 -2.86 11.04 1.80
C THR A 226 -3.77 11.95 0.98
N TYR A 227 -3.50 13.24 0.95
CA TYR A 227 -4.24 14.17 0.10
C TYR A 227 -4.08 13.83 -1.38
N TYR A 228 -2.89 13.50 -1.79
CA TYR A 228 -2.62 13.12 -3.17
C TYR A 228 -3.15 11.74 -3.55
N GLY A 229 -3.12 10.78 -2.69
CA GLY A 229 -3.55 9.39 -2.91
C GLY A 229 -5.02 9.10 -2.58
N ILE A 230 -5.82 10.11 -2.25
CA ILE A 230 -7.23 9.92 -1.85
C ILE A 230 -8.03 9.15 -2.90
N TRP A 231 -7.85 9.49 -4.18
CA TRP A 231 -8.59 8.87 -5.28
C TRP A 231 -8.22 7.39 -5.49
N ASP A 232 -6.96 7.04 -5.26
CA ASP A 232 -6.44 5.67 -5.32
C ASP A 232 -7.15 4.76 -4.32
N ILE A 233 -7.09 5.09 -3.05
CA ILE A 233 -7.69 4.28 -1.98
C ILE A 233 -9.22 4.27 -2.11
N LEU A 234 -9.81 5.42 -2.44
CA LEU A 234 -11.25 5.56 -2.64
C LEU A 234 -11.74 4.70 -3.81
N LEU A 235 -11.02 4.66 -4.93
CA LEU A 235 -11.29 3.79 -6.08
C LEU A 235 -11.56 2.35 -5.61
N PHE A 236 -10.60 1.77 -4.89
CA PHE A 236 -10.71 0.37 -4.48
C PHE A 236 -11.73 0.16 -3.35
N MET A 237 -11.93 1.13 -2.45
CA MET A 237 -13.03 1.06 -1.47
C MET A 237 -14.39 1.04 -2.16
N LEU A 238 -14.60 1.90 -3.18
CA LEU A 238 -15.86 1.94 -3.95
C LEU A 238 -16.08 0.65 -4.76
N LEU A 239 -15.02 0.11 -5.39
CA LEU A 239 -15.08 -1.21 -6.05
C LEU A 239 -15.45 -2.31 -5.05
N GLY A 240 -14.88 -2.29 -3.86
CA GLY A 240 -15.21 -3.23 -2.79
C GLY A 240 -16.67 -3.15 -2.35
N MET A 241 -17.20 -1.93 -2.20
CA MET A 241 -18.62 -1.71 -1.91
C MET A 241 -19.52 -2.25 -3.04
N ALA A 242 -19.18 -1.94 -4.30
CA ALA A 242 -19.93 -2.40 -5.47
C ALA A 242 -19.93 -3.93 -5.56
N PHE A 243 -18.77 -4.56 -5.38
CA PHE A 243 -18.62 -6.01 -5.45
C PHE A 243 -19.29 -6.74 -4.29
N PHE A 244 -19.36 -6.11 -3.12
CA PHE A 244 -20.14 -6.64 -2.00
C PHE A 244 -21.64 -6.58 -2.29
N LYS A 245 -22.16 -5.43 -2.72
CA LYS A 245 -23.58 -5.26 -3.04
C LYS A 245 -24.08 -6.13 -4.19
N SER A 246 -23.22 -6.40 -5.18
CA SER A 246 -23.55 -7.26 -6.34
C SER A 246 -23.35 -8.75 -6.08
N GLY A 247 -22.88 -9.15 -4.90
CA GLY A 247 -22.58 -10.55 -4.60
C GLY A 247 -21.28 -11.08 -5.21
N ILE A 248 -20.53 -10.25 -5.94
CA ILE A 248 -19.24 -10.62 -6.55
C ILE A 248 -18.22 -10.97 -5.46
N LEU A 249 -18.12 -10.15 -4.42
CA LEU A 249 -17.15 -10.37 -3.32
C LEU A 249 -17.52 -11.62 -2.48
N THR A 250 -18.79 -11.99 -2.43
CA THR A 250 -19.29 -13.15 -1.66
C THR A 250 -19.35 -14.44 -2.47
N GLY A 251 -18.88 -14.42 -3.72
CA GLY A 251 -18.81 -15.62 -4.57
C GLY A 251 -20.12 -16.00 -5.26
N GLN A 252 -21.16 -15.15 -5.20
CA GLN A 252 -22.45 -15.43 -5.81
C GLN A 252 -22.45 -15.24 -7.34
N ALA A 253 -21.51 -14.47 -7.87
CA ALA A 253 -21.40 -14.26 -9.31
C ALA A 253 -20.97 -15.55 -10.06
N PRO A 254 -21.32 -15.67 -11.35
CA PRO A 254 -20.93 -16.83 -12.16
C PRO A 254 -19.42 -16.91 -12.34
N ALA A 255 -18.88 -18.12 -12.43
CA ALA A 255 -17.44 -18.35 -12.59
C ALA A 255 -16.85 -17.64 -13.83
N LYS A 256 -17.65 -17.49 -14.91
CA LYS A 256 -17.26 -16.78 -16.12
C LYS A 256 -16.77 -15.34 -15.82
N LEU A 257 -17.43 -14.63 -14.91
CA LEU A 257 -17.01 -13.27 -14.53
C LEU A 257 -15.60 -13.27 -13.92
N TYR A 258 -15.32 -14.19 -13.01
CA TYR A 258 -14.01 -14.27 -12.37
C TYR A 258 -12.91 -14.69 -13.35
N TRP A 259 -13.23 -15.56 -14.32
CA TRP A 259 -12.32 -15.89 -15.42
C TRP A 259 -12.03 -14.67 -16.30
N VAL A 260 -13.03 -13.87 -16.64
CA VAL A 260 -12.83 -12.62 -17.40
C VAL A 260 -11.96 -11.65 -16.61
N LEU A 261 -12.25 -11.42 -15.33
CA LEU A 261 -11.43 -10.58 -14.48
C LEU A 261 -9.98 -11.09 -14.42
N PHE A 262 -9.78 -12.40 -14.25
CA PHE A 262 -8.44 -12.98 -14.18
C PHE A 262 -7.70 -12.86 -15.52
N ILE A 263 -8.25 -13.36 -16.61
CA ILE A 263 -7.54 -13.41 -17.90
C ILE A 263 -7.32 -12.00 -18.45
N VAL A 264 -8.38 -11.20 -18.53
CA VAL A 264 -8.29 -9.85 -19.09
C VAL A 264 -7.55 -8.92 -18.15
N GLY A 265 -7.94 -8.89 -16.86
CA GLY A 265 -7.32 -7.98 -15.89
C GLY A 265 -5.86 -8.30 -15.64
N MET A 266 -5.53 -9.57 -15.35
CA MET A 266 -4.13 -9.97 -15.11
C MET A 266 -3.31 -9.86 -16.41
N GLY A 267 -3.81 -10.38 -17.54
CA GLY A 267 -3.08 -10.36 -18.81
C GLY A 267 -2.74 -8.96 -19.28
N SER A 268 -3.75 -8.06 -19.39
CA SER A 268 -3.50 -6.69 -19.82
C SER A 268 -2.70 -5.89 -18.78
N GLY A 269 -2.98 -6.10 -17.50
CA GLY A 269 -2.25 -5.43 -16.43
C GLY A 269 -0.78 -5.82 -16.36
N LEU A 270 -0.46 -7.11 -16.52
CA LEU A 270 0.93 -7.59 -16.58
C LEU A 270 1.66 -7.06 -17.81
N LEU A 271 0.99 -6.99 -18.96
CA LEU A 271 1.59 -6.44 -20.19
C LEU A 271 1.96 -4.97 -20.02
N LEU A 272 1.06 -4.14 -19.50
CA LEU A 272 1.33 -2.72 -19.26
C LEU A 272 2.43 -2.53 -18.21
N THR A 273 2.44 -3.35 -17.16
CA THR A 273 3.49 -3.29 -16.13
C THR A 273 4.82 -3.74 -16.68
N TRP A 274 4.86 -4.79 -17.51
CA TRP A 274 6.07 -5.24 -18.17
C TRP A 274 6.68 -4.10 -19.01
N TYR A 275 5.88 -3.45 -19.84
CA TYR A 275 6.31 -2.30 -20.63
C TYR A 275 6.91 -1.20 -19.75
N ARG A 276 6.24 -0.85 -18.63
CA ARG A 276 6.71 0.16 -17.68
C ARG A 276 8.04 -0.21 -17.04
N LEU A 277 8.19 -1.45 -16.58
CA LEU A 277 9.42 -1.92 -15.94
C LEU A 277 10.58 -2.00 -16.93
N GLN A 278 10.33 -2.52 -18.15
CA GLN A 278 11.33 -2.57 -19.20
C GLN A 278 11.83 -1.15 -19.55
N PHE A 279 10.92 -0.19 -19.64
CA PHE A 279 11.27 1.21 -19.86
C PHE A 279 12.18 1.78 -18.75
N MET A 280 11.92 1.41 -17.47
CA MET A 280 12.80 1.82 -16.37
C MET A 280 14.20 1.18 -16.47
N VAL A 281 14.27 -0.08 -16.83
CA VAL A 281 15.54 -0.81 -17.02
C VAL A 281 16.35 -0.21 -18.19
N ASP A 282 15.71 0.03 -19.32
CA ASP A 282 16.35 0.60 -20.52
C ASP A 282 16.94 2.00 -20.25
N HIS A 283 16.31 2.77 -19.36
CA HIS A 283 16.80 4.09 -18.91
C HIS A 283 17.68 4.02 -17.65
N GLN A 284 18.12 2.81 -17.25
CA GLN A 284 18.98 2.58 -16.09
C GLN A 284 18.46 3.26 -14.80
N PHE A 285 17.14 3.32 -14.63
CA PHE A 285 16.47 3.96 -13.49
C PHE A 285 16.75 5.47 -13.32
N ASN A 286 17.32 6.11 -14.33
CA ASN A 286 17.57 7.55 -14.30
C ASN A 286 16.26 8.32 -14.47
N GLN A 287 15.77 8.91 -13.39
CA GLN A 287 14.47 9.58 -13.36
C GLN A 287 14.37 10.78 -14.31
N PHE A 288 15.48 11.47 -14.57
CA PHE A 288 15.53 12.57 -15.54
C PHE A 288 15.28 12.05 -16.97
N ASN A 289 15.99 10.98 -17.38
CA ASN A 289 15.81 10.39 -18.70
C ASN A 289 14.42 9.75 -18.85
N ILE A 290 13.94 9.06 -17.80
CA ILE A 290 12.59 8.49 -17.76
C ILE A 290 11.53 9.60 -17.94
N ALA A 291 11.63 10.70 -17.20
CA ALA A 291 10.69 11.82 -17.34
C ALA A 291 10.75 12.48 -18.71
N LYS A 292 11.94 12.58 -19.31
CA LYS A 292 12.16 13.14 -20.64
C LYS A 292 11.49 12.32 -21.74
N ASP A 293 11.68 11.01 -21.73
CA ASP A 293 11.34 10.13 -22.87
C ASP A 293 9.98 9.45 -22.73
N LYS A 294 9.47 9.26 -21.49
CA LYS A 294 8.18 8.61 -21.25
C LYS A 294 7.03 9.42 -21.85
N GLN A 295 6.19 8.79 -22.68
CA GLN A 295 5.06 9.48 -23.33
C GLN A 295 3.79 9.50 -22.48
N PHE A 296 3.53 8.41 -21.73
CA PHE A 296 2.33 8.26 -20.91
C PHE A 296 2.61 7.41 -19.68
N GLU A 297 2.01 7.76 -18.55
CA GLU A 297 2.07 6.97 -17.32
C GLU A 297 0.86 6.03 -17.23
N PHE A 298 1.14 4.72 -17.18
CA PHE A 298 0.13 3.67 -17.13
C PHE A 298 -0.01 3.03 -15.74
N TYR A 299 0.64 3.57 -14.72
CA TYR A 299 0.74 2.89 -13.42
C TYR A 299 -0.63 2.56 -12.82
N GLU A 300 -1.51 3.54 -12.69
CA GLU A 300 -2.82 3.34 -12.07
C GLU A 300 -3.73 2.40 -12.86
N ILE A 301 -3.69 2.49 -14.19
CA ILE A 301 -4.44 1.59 -15.07
C ILE A 301 -3.92 0.16 -14.92
N SER A 302 -2.61 -0.05 -15.02
CA SER A 302 -2.00 -1.37 -14.94
C SER A 302 -2.21 -2.02 -13.58
N ARG A 303 -2.09 -1.25 -12.49
CA ARG A 303 -2.33 -1.68 -11.13
C ARG A 303 -3.79 -2.06 -10.90
N THR A 304 -4.74 -1.25 -11.37
CA THR A 304 -6.17 -1.55 -11.27
C THR A 304 -6.50 -2.85 -11.98
N LEU A 305 -6.01 -3.04 -13.20
CA LEU A 305 -6.22 -4.26 -13.99
C LEU A 305 -5.64 -5.50 -13.30
N ARG A 306 -4.38 -5.42 -12.83
CA ARG A 306 -3.74 -6.52 -12.08
C ARG A 306 -4.50 -6.85 -10.79
N SER A 307 -4.97 -5.81 -10.07
CA SER A 307 -5.72 -6.00 -8.82
C SER A 307 -7.05 -6.71 -9.05
N LEU A 308 -7.79 -6.34 -10.10
CA LEU A 308 -9.01 -7.03 -10.52
C LEU A 308 -8.70 -8.46 -10.99
N GLY A 309 -7.60 -8.64 -11.70
CA GLY A 309 -7.14 -9.96 -12.14
C GLY A 309 -6.78 -10.88 -10.96
N LEU A 310 -6.03 -10.36 -9.98
CA LEU A 310 -5.69 -11.10 -8.77
C LEU A 310 -6.92 -11.43 -7.93
N PHE A 311 -7.86 -10.49 -7.81
CA PHE A 311 -9.15 -10.74 -7.17
C PHE A 311 -9.90 -11.87 -7.88
N GLY A 312 -9.98 -11.85 -9.21
CA GLY A 312 -10.59 -12.90 -10.01
C GLY A 312 -9.95 -14.26 -9.76
N LEU A 313 -8.62 -14.34 -9.73
CA LEU A 313 -7.87 -15.56 -9.41
C LEU A 313 -8.19 -16.09 -8.02
N ILE A 314 -8.15 -15.24 -6.99
CA ILE A 314 -8.48 -15.63 -5.61
C ILE A 314 -9.89 -16.21 -5.52
N MET A 315 -10.86 -15.58 -6.20
CA MET A 315 -12.24 -16.05 -6.21
C MET A 315 -12.41 -17.37 -6.94
N LEU A 316 -11.68 -17.61 -8.05
CA LEU A 316 -11.65 -18.89 -8.74
C LEU A 316 -11.06 -20.00 -7.87
N LEU A 317 -9.94 -19.73 -7.19
CA LEU A 317 -9.32 -20.67 -6.25
C LEU A 317 -10.26 -20.97 -5.07
N TYR A 318 -10.99 -19.98 -4.57
CA TYR A 318 -11.99 -20.18 -3.53
C TYR A 318 -13.16 -21.05 -4.01
N LYS A 319 -13.71 -20.75 -5.21
CA LYS A 319 -14.85 -21.52 -5.80
C LYS A 319 -14.48 -22.92 -6.23
N SER A 320 -13.22 -23.17 -6.63
CA SER A 320 -12.76 -24.52 -7.02
C SER A 320 -12.82 -25.52 -5.87
N GLY A 321 -12.75 -25.04 -4.63
CA GLY A 321 -12.72 -25.89 -3.45
C GLY A 321 -11.40 -26.63 -3.21
N TRP A 322 -10.46 -26.61 -4.15
CA TRP A 322 -9.17 -27.33 -4.02
C TRP A 322 -8.25 -26.77 -2.94
N PHE A 323 -8.35 -25.46 -2.69
CA PHE A 323 -7.50 -24.75 -1.73
C PHE A 323 -8.19 -24.46 -0.38
N LYS A 324 -9.21 -25.26 -0.01
CA LYS A 324 -9.93 -25.10 1.28
C LYS A 324 -8.98 -25.09 2.48
N TRP A 325 -7.94 -25.92 2.45
CA TRP A 325 -6.93 -25.99 3.50
C TRP A 325 -6.18 -24.67 3.66
N LEU A 326 -5.81 -24.03 2.53
CA LEU A 326 -5.10 -22.73 2.54
C LEU A 326 -6.00 -21.63 3.11
N PHE A 327 -7.26 -21.56 2.67
CA PHE A 327 -8.21 -20.58 3.20
C PHE A 327 -8.52 -20.83 4.68
N ALA A 328 -8.60 -22.08 5.12
CA ALA A 328 -8.76 -22.44 6.53
C ALA A 328 -7.54 -22.02 7.36
N LEU A 329 -6.33 -22.23 6.85
CA LEU A 329 -5.07 -21.79 7.47
C LEU A 329 -4.99 -20.26 7.60
N MET A 330 -5.45 -19.52 6.58
CA MET A 330 -5.37 -18.05 6.55
C MET A 330 -6.51 -17.36 7.32
N ARG A 331 -7.59 -18.08 7.65
CA ARG A 331 -8.76 -17.49 8.33
C ARG A 331 -8.42 -16.86 9.68
N PRO A 332 -7.70 -17.51 10.60
CA PRO A 332 -7.28 -16.91 11.87
C PRO A 332 -6.41 -15.66 11.70
N VAL A 333 -5.47 -15.68 10.75
CA VAL A 333 -4.62 -14.52 10.42
C VAL A 333 -5.50 -13.33 9.98
N GLY A 334 -6.49 -13.58 9.13
CA GLY A 334 -7.44 -12.55 8.69
C GLY A 334 -8.37 -12.04 9.80
N GLN A 335 -8.71 -12.87 10.78
CA GLN A 335 -9.49 -12.45 11.96
C GLN A 335 -8.69 -11.55 12.92
N MET A 336 -7.37 -11.66 12.89
CA MET A 336 -6.42 -10.85 13.65
C MET A 336 -5.64 -9.87 12.75
N ALA A 337 -6.25 -9.45 11.64
CA ALA A 337 -5.55 -8.66 10.61
C ALA A 337 -4.98 -7.34 11.15
N PHE A 338 -5.69 -6.68 12.05
CA PHE A 338 -5.24 -5.42 12.64
C PHE A 338 -4.07 -5.65 13.61
N THR A 339 -4.17 -6.65 14.48
CA THR A 339 -3.06 -7.03 15.38
C THR A 339 -1.84 -7.45 14.57
N ASN A 340 -2.00 -8.32 13.58
CA ASN A 340 -0.90 -8.82 12.76
C ASN A 340 -0.24 -7.67 11.98
N TYR A 341 -1.00 -6.74 11.43
CA TYR A 341 -0.44 -5.57 10.71
C TYR A 341 0.50 -4.73 11.59
N LEU A 342 0.09 -4.37 12.81
CA LEU A 342 0.95 -3.61 13.72
C LEU A 342 2.14 -4.44 14.23
N MET A 343 1.95 -5.75 14.39
CA MET A 343 3.05 -6.64 14.76
C MET A 343 4.08 -6.82 13.64
N GLN A 344 3.67 -6.75 12.35
CA GLN A 344 4.61 -6.70 11.23
C GLN A 344 5.54 -5.49 11.35
N SER A 345 4.97 -4.30 11.60
CA SER A 345 5.76 -3.07 11.79
C SER A 345 6.72 -3.21 12.97
N LEU A 346 6.25 -3.73 14.10
CA LEU A 346 7.08 -3.93 15.29
C LEU A 346 8.20 -4.96 15.06
N MET A 347 7.87 -6.14 14.56
CA MET A 347 8.86 -7.21 14.34
C MET A 347 9.91 -6.82 13.32
N CYS A 348 9.48 -6.27 12.19
CA CYS A 348 10.41 -5.85 11.14
C CYS A 348 11.21 -4.61 11.56
N GLY A 349 10.60 -3.65 12.27
CA GLY A 349 11.31 -2.49 12.82
C GLY A 349 12.41 -2.90 13.79
N LEU A 350 12.13 -3.83 14.73
CA LEU A 350 13.13 -4.36 15.64
C LEU A 350 14.20 -5.20 14.93
N PHE A 351 13.89 -5.82 13.81
CA PHE A 351 14.88 -6.59 13.05
C PHE A 351 15.78 -5.68 12.21
N PHE A 352 15.22 -4.71 11.50
CA PHE A 352 15.97 -3.91 10.52
C PHE A 352 16.58 -2.64 11.08
N PHE A 353 15.88 -1.92 12.00
CA PHE A 353 16.35 -0.63 12.48
C PHE A 353 17.36 -0.73 13.63
N GLY A 354 18.10 0.38 13.84
CA GLY A 354 19.16 0.46 14.86
C GLY A 354 18.67 0.35 16.30
N VAL A 355 17.38 0.54 16.56
CA VAL A 355 16.74 0.30 17.88
C VAL A 355 16.65 -1.17 18.25
N GLY A 356 16.90 -2.07 17.32
CA GLY A 356 16.92 -3.52 17.51
C GLY A 356 18.21 -4.12 16.97
N LEU A 357 18.10 -5.01 15.96
CA LEU A 357 19.25 -5.74 15.43
C LEU A 357 20.03 -4.96 14.36
N GLY A 358 19.49 -3.87 13.81
CA GLY A 358 20.15 -3.01 12.82
C GLY A 358 20.54 -3.74 11.54
N MET A 359 19.67 -4.61 11.02
CA MET A 359 19.94 -5.46 9.85
C MET A 359 19.64 -4.76 8.52
N MET A 360 19.14 -3.51 8.51
CA MET A 360 18.90 -2.75 7.29
C MET A 360 20.18 -2.63 6.45
N GLY A 361 20.09 -2.94 5.17
CA GLY A 361 21.19 -2.90 4.22
C GLY A 361 22.25 -4.00 4.38
N LYS A 362 22.13 -4.92 5.36
CA LYS A 362 23.04 -6.05 5.56
C LYS A 362 22.62 -7.31 4.80
N LEU A 363 21.32 -7.42 4.48
CA LEU A 363 20.75 -8.51 3.70
C LEU A 363 20.64 -8.10 2.23
N GLN A 364 20.82 -9.06 1.34
CA GLN A 364 20.54 -8.88 -0.07
C GLN A 364 19.03 -8.80 -0.32
N ARG A 365 18.62 -8.24 -1.46
CA ARG A 365 17.20 -8.08 -1.81
C ARG A 365 16.42 -9.40 -1.76
N TYR A 366 16.97 -10.50 -2.22
CA TYR A 366 16.26 -11.79 -2.15
C TYR A 366 16.17 -12.33 -0.69
N GLU A 367 17.15 -12.00 0.16
CA GLU A 367 17.22 -12.50 1.53
C GLU A 367 16.19 -11.86 2.45
N ILE A 368 15.80 -10.59 2.21
CA ILE A 368 14.75 -9.94 2.99
C ILE A 368 13.41 -10.69 2.90
N TYR A 369 13.17 -11.47 1.85
CA TYR A 369 11.96 -12.27 1.71
C TYR A 369 11.98 -13.55 2.59
N TYR A 370 13.15 -14.00 3.07
CA TYR A 370 13.21 -15.01 4.14
C TYR A 370 12.68 -14.46 5.45
N VAL A 371 12.90 -13.15 5.73
CA VAL A 371 12.30 -12.48 6.89
C VAL A 371 10.79 -12.44 6.75
N VAL A 372 10.26 -12.13 5.56
CA VAL A 372 8.82 -12.20 5.28
C VAL A 372 8.25 -13.59 5.59
N ALA A 373 8.90 -14.64 5.10
CA ALA A 373 8.46 -16.01 5.33
C ALA A 373 8.47 -16.36 6.84
N ALA A 374 9.50 -15.95 7.58
CA ALA A 374 9.58 -16.15 9.03
C ALA A 374 8.44 -15.42 9.76
N VAL A 375 8.19 -14.16 9.44
CA VAL A 375 7.08 -13.38 10.03
C VAL A 375 5.74 -14.02 9.71
N TRP A 376 5.50 -14.47 8.48
CA TRP A 376 4.27 -15.18 8.11
C TRP A 376 4.04 -16.44 8.93
N VAL A 377 5.10 -17.25 9.14
CA VAL A 377 5.02 -18.45 9.97
C VAL A 377 4.64 -18.10 11.42
N ILE A 378 5.29 -17.08 11.99
CA ILE A 378 4.99 -16.60 13.34
C ILE A 378 3.51 -16.14 13.42
N GLU A 379 3.04 -15.35 12.48
CA GLU A 379 1.68 -14.85 12.46
C GLU A 379 0.62 -15.95 12.32
N ILE A 380 0.89 -16.96 11.49
CA ILE A 380 0.01 -18.13 11.36
C ILE A 380 -0.07 -18.89 12.67
N ILE A 381 1.08 -19.21 13.27
CA ILE A 381 1.14 -20.01 14.53
C ILE A 381 0.41 -19.25 15.65
N TRP A 382 0.80 -18.01 15.92
CA TRP A 382 0.25 -17.28 17.05
C TRP A 382 -1.24 -16.90 16.85
N SER A 383 -1.68 -16.62 15.61
CA SER A 383 -3.10 -16.37 15.35
C SER A 383 -3.96 -17.60 15.62
N HIS A 384 -3.49 -18.80 15.27
CA HIS A 384 -4.17 -20.04 15.58
C HIS A 384 -4.20 -20.32 17.08
N LEU A 385 -3.06 -20.16 17.77
CA LEU A 385 -2.97 -20.37 19.21
C LEU A 385 -3.85 -19.38 19.97
N TRP A 386 -3.78 -18.10 19.64
CA TRP A 386 -4.55 -17.05 20.30
C TRP A 386 -6.07 -17.26 20.14
N LEU A 387 -6.53 -17.49 18.92
CA LEU A 387 -7.95 -17.66 18.64
C LEU A 387 -8.54 -18.99 19.13
N ARG A 388 -7.75 -19.90 19.70
CA ARG A 388 -8.31 -21.04 20.47
C ARG A 388 -8.99 -20.56 21.76
N PHE A 389 -8.41 -19.57 22.44
CA PHE A 389 -8.87 -19.09 23.75
C PHE A 389 -9.68 -17.80 23.69
N PHE A 390 -9.41 -16.94 22.70
CA PHE A 390 -9.96 -15.61 22.58
C PHE A 390 -10.87 -15.46 21.36
N ARG A 391 -11.83 -14.52 21.45
CA ARG A 391 -12.81 -14.22 20.37
C ARG A 391 -12.22 -13.34 19.29
N PHE A 392 -11.30 -12.45 19.66
CA PHE A 392 -10.71 -11.42 18.82
C PHE A 392 -9.20 -11.36 19.07
N GLY A 393 -8.44 -10.83 18.14
CA GLY A 393 -7.05 -10.44 18.41
C GLY A 393 -6.98 -9.33 19.47
N PRO A 394 -5.83 -9.13 20.12
CA PRO A 394 -5.65 -8.12 21.16
C PRO A 394 -6.06 -6.71 20.74
N LEU A 395 -5.58 -6.27 19.57
CA LEU A 395 -5.83 -4.91 19.07
C LEU A 395 -7.24 -4.78 18.46
N GLU A 396 -7.78 -5.83 17.85
CA GLU A 396 -9.18 -5.89 17.43
C GLU A 396 -10.13 -5.74 18.64
N TRP A 397 -9.80 -6.39 19.76
CA TRP A 397 -10.56 -6.27 20.99
C TRP A 397 -10.49 -4.85 21.55
N CYS A 398 -9.30 -4.27 21.60
CA CYS A 398 -9.07 -2.89 22.04
C CYS A 398 -9.89 -1.91 21.18
N TRP A 399 -9.73 -1.98 19.86
CA TRP A 399 -10.44 -1.13 18.90
C TRP A 399 -11.96 -1.25 19.02
N ARG A 400 -12.48 -2.47 19.17
CA ARG A 400 -13.93 -2.69 19.40
C ARG A 400 -14.40 -2.10 20.72
N SER A 401 -13.66 -2.31 21.80
CA SER A 401 -14.01 -1.78 23.13
C SER A 401 -14.03 -0.26 23.13
N LEU A 402 -13.08 0.38 22.48
CA LEU A 402 -13.00 1.82 22.29
C LEU A 402 -14.13 2.34 21.38
N THR A 403 -14.45 1.63 20.28
CA THR A 403 -15.55 2.00 19.38
C THR A 403 -16.88 2.08 20.11
N TYR A 404 -17.18 1.09 20.94
CA TYR A 404 -18.47 1.01 21.64
C TYR A 404 -18.45 1.62 23.05
N TRP A 405 -17.28 2.09 23.51
CA TRP A 405 -17.07 2.59 24.89
C TRP A 405 -17.54 1.62 25.95
N LYS A 406 -17.43 0.35 25.63
CA LYS A 406 -17.85 -0.76 26.52
C LYS A 406 -16.86 -1.91 26.34
N LYS A 407 -16.29 -2.37 27.47
CA LYS A 407 -15.42 -3.55 27.47
C LYS A 407 -16.13 -4.75 26.85
N GLN A 408 -15.54 -5.28 25.77
CA GLN A 408 -16.09 -6.43 25.06
C GLN A 408 -15.59 -7.73 25.70
N PRO A 409 -16.39 -8.81 25.67
CA PRO A 409 -15.93 -10.11 26.18
C PRO A 409 -14.77 -10.62 25.30
N MET A 410 -13.59 -10.80 25.90
CA MET A 410 -12.38 -11.23 25.19
C MET A 410 -12.28 -12.74 25.09
N ARG A 411 -12.54 -13.47 26.19
CA ARG A 411 -12.46 -14.94 26.24
C ARG A 411 -13.68 -15.60 25.60
N LYS A 412 -13.49 -16.75 25.02
CA LYS A 412 -14.59 -17.63 24.60
C LYS A 412 -15.25 -18.19 25.88
N ALA A 413 -16.60 -18.25 25.92
CA ALA A 413 -17.28 -18.94 26.99
C ALA A 413 -16.93 -20.43 26.94
N ASN A 414 -16.65 -21.03 28.09
CA ASN A 414 -16.45 -22.47 28.18
C ASN A 414 -17.75 -23.16 27.81
N THR A 415 -17.70 -24.02 26.81
CA THR A 415 -18.88 -24.78 26.33
C THR A 415 -19.50 -25.65 27.45
N LYS A 416 -18.77 -25.91 28.53
CA LYS A 416 -19.25 -26.67 29.68
C LYS A 416 -20.20 -25.87 30.59
N GLU A 417 -20.12 -24.51 30.59
CA GLU A 417 -21.03 -23.67 31.41
C GLU A 417 -22.38 -23.39 30.71
N VAL A 418 -22.46 -23.57 29.39
CA VAL A 418 -23.70 -23.31 28.63
C VAL A 418 -24.65 -24.51 28.64
N LEU A 419 -24.16 -25.71 29.01
CA LEU A 419 -24.99 -26.94 29.13
C LEU A 419 -25.48 -27.20 30.56
N SER A 420 -25.22 -26.29 31.50
CA SER A 420 -25.58 -26.43 32.91
C SER A 420 -26.57 -25.33 33.37
N VAL A 421 -27.27 -24.63 32.44
CA VAL A 421 -28.37 -23.70 32.76
C VAL A 421 -29.61 -24.13 32.04
#